data_a1beb0936c18e07c6583b3e041910778
#
_entry.id   a1beb0936c18e07c6583b3e041910778
#
_cell.length_a   1.000
_cell.length_b   1.000
_cell.length_c   1.000
_cell.angle_alpha   90.00
_cell.angle_beta   90.00
_cell.angle_gamma   90.00
#
_symmetry.space_group_name_H-M   'P 1'
#
loop_
_entity.id
_entity.type
_entity.pdbx_description
1 polymer ?
#
loop_
_entity_poly.entity_id
_entity_poly.type
_entity_poly.pdbx_seq_one_letter_code
_entity_poly.pdbx_strand_id
1 'polypeptide(L)'
;MDGIVKNLSFGNEAKQKVFKGIEKLTKAVSSTLGASGKCVIMEDNSGNPIITKDGVTVANSVILRDPVENMGATLLKEAARKTVREAGDGTTTATVLAHSIMKAAYNDSSDRDTRNGISSGVIKVLEYLKSISIPVEGKMIDDIATISTNNDKKLGVLIADAFRSVGETGVVTMEPSEGGITEVEIVEG
;
A
#
# COMPACT_ATOMS: atom_id res chain seq x y z
N MET A 1 -36.52 -13.54 9.96
CA MET A 1 -35.25 -13.36 9.18
C MET A 1 -35.44 -12.09 8.39
N ASP A 2 -34.95 -10.99 8.91
CA ASP A 2 -34.99 -9.73 8.18
C ASP A 2 -34.01 -9.82 7.02
N GLY A 3 -34.55 -9.96 5.80
CA GLY A 3 -33.75 -10.01 4.58
C GLY A 3 -33.02 -8.68 4.38
N ILE A 4 -31.68 -8.72 4.30
CA ILE A 4 -30.88 -7.56 3.94
C ILE A 4 -31.26 -7.17 2.51
N VAL A 5 -31.95 -6.05 2.36
CA VAL A 5 -32.27 -5.46 1.04
C VAL A 5 -30.96 -4.99 0.42
N LYS A 6 -30.51 -5.66 -0.65
CA LYS A 6 -29.32 -5.26 -1.40
C LYS A 6 -29.73 -4.33 -2.54
N ASN A 7 -29.09 -3.20 -2.60
CA ASN A 7 -29.20 -2.31 -3.76
C ASN A 7 -28.31 -2.85 -4.89
N LEU A 8 -28.91 -3.23 -6.01
CA LEU A 8 -28.22 -3.80 -7.16
C LEU A 8 -28.02 -2.73 -8.23
N SER A 9 -26.80 -2.58 -8.72
CA SER A 9 -26.46 -1.65 -9.80
C SER A 9 -25.76 -2.42 -10.91
N PHE A 10 -26.13 -2.14 -12.18
CA PHE A 10 -25.70 -2.89 -13.35
C PHE A 10 -25.24 -1.99 -14.49
N GLY A 11 -24.55 -2.59 -15.45
CA GLY A 11 -24.19 -1.96 -16.71
C GLY A 11 -23.16 -0.84 -16.60
N ASN A 12 -23.20 0.08 -17.56
CA ASN A 12 -22.18 1.13 -17.67
C ASN A 12 -22.20 2.11 -16.50
N GLU A 13 -23.37 2.41 -15.94
CA GLU A 13 -23.46 3.32 -14.79
C GLU A 13 -22.73 2.75 -13.58
N ALA A 14 -22.95 1.47 -13.26
CA ALA A 14 -22.24 0.79 -12.18
C ALA A 14 -20.72 0.78 -12.43
N LYS A 15 -20.30 0.43 -13.66
CA LYS A 15 -18.88 0.44 -14.07
C LYS A 15 -18.24 1.82 -13.87
N GLN A 16 -18.92 2.89 -14.29
CA GLN A 16 -18.45 4.26 -14.13
C GLN A 16 -18.30 4.66 -12.65
N LYS A 17 -19.31 4.36 -11.82
CA LYS A 17 -19.27 4.67 -10.39
C LYS A 17 -18.14 3.91 -9.67
N VAL A 18 -17.98 2.62 -9.94
CA VAL A 18 -16.87 1.82 -9.38
C VAL A 18 -15.53 2.45 -9.76
N PHE A 19 -15.34 2.77 -11.04
CA PHE A 19 -14.08 3.37 -11.51
C PHE A 19 -13.83 4.75 -10.88
N LYS A 20 -14.86 5.58 -10.75
CA LYS A 20 -14.76 6.87 -10.06
C LYS A 20 -14.37 6.74 -8.58
N GLY A 21 -14.84 5.69 -7.90
CA GLY A 21 -14.41 5.38 -6.54
C GLY A 21 -12.92 5.03 -6.47
N ILE A 22 -12.45 4.23 -7.43
CA ILE A 22 -11.03 3.89 -7.59
C ILE A 22 -10.18 5.13 -7.83
N GLU A 23 -10.62 6.03 -8.73
CA GLU A 23 -9.91 7.29 -9.01
C GLU A 23 -9.81 8.19 -7.78
N LYS A 24 -10.90 8.33 -7.02
CA LYS A 24 -10.92 9.15 -5.79
C LYS A 24 -9.92 8.63 -4.75
N LEU A 25 -9.90 7.32 -4.50
CA LEU A 25 -8.94 6.71 -3.59
C LEU A 25 -7.51 6.90 -4.08
N THR A 26 -7.26 6.61 -5.36
CA THR A 26 -5.92 6.76 -5.96
C THR A 26 -5.42 8.19 -5.83
N LYS A 27 -6.26 9.18 -6.09
CA LYS A 27 -5.89 10.60 -5.98
C LYS A 27 -5.47 10.97 -4.55
N ALA A 28 -6.17 10.45 -3.53
CA ALA A 28 -5.80 10.67 -2.14
C ALA A 28 -4.44 10.02 -1.81
N VAL A 29 -4.29 8.73 -2.14
CA VAL A 29 -3.10 7.94 -1.81
C VAL A 29 -1.87 8.38 -2.63
N SER A 30 -2.03 8.66 -3.92
CA SER A 30 -0.91 9.06 -4.79
C SER A 30 -0.25 10.38 -4.38
N SER A 31 -0.93 11.23 -3.62
CA SER A 31 -0.35 12.47 -3.10
C SER A 31 0.82 12.22 -2.14
N THR A 32 0.89 11.02 -1.54
CA THR A 32 1.97 10.62 -0.62
C THR A 32 3.15 9.94 -1.32
N LEU A 33 3.11 9.77 -2.65
CA LEU A 33 4.09 8.99 -3.40
C LEU A 33 5.45 9.68 -3.50
N GLY A 34 6.49 8.92 -3.23
CA GLY A 34 7.88 9.27 -3.52
C GLY A 34 8.49 10.30 -2.58
N ALA A 35 9.73 10.73 -2.90
CA ALA A 35 10.51 11.65 -2.09
C ALA A 35 9.85 13.03 -1.90
N SER A 36 9.02 13.45 -2.86
CA SER A 36 8.24 14.69 -2.80
C SER A 36 6.81 14.47 -2.32
N GLY A 37 6.51 13.31 -1.75
CA GLY A 37 5.19 12.97 -1.21
C GLY A 37 4.73 13.99 -0.17
N LYS A 38 3.47 14.41 -0.30
CA LYS A 38 2.85 15.39 0.59
C LYS A 38 2.22 14.71 1.79
N CYS A 39 2.15 15.42 2.92
CA CYS A 39 1.28 15.02 4.02
C CYS A 39 -0.18 15.19 3.63
N VAL A 40 -0.99 14.25 4.08
CA VAL A 40 -2.45 14.32 4.02
C VAL A 40 -2.97 14.66 5.41
N ILE A 41 -3.89 15.62 5.48
CA ILE A 41 -4.61 15.94 6.71
C ILE A 41 -5.97 15.24 6.60
N MET A 42 -6.34 14.50 7.61
CA MET A 42 -7.62 13.78 7.72
C MET A 42 -8.12 13.78 9.15
N GLU A 43 -9.38 13.43 9.34
CA GLU A 43 -9.97 13.24 10.66
C GLU A 43 -9.86 11.78 11.12
N ASP A 44 -9.57 11.57 12.40
CA ASP A 44 -9.71 10.27 13.03
C ASP A 44 -11.19 9.95 13.35
N ASN A 45 -11.44 8.79 13.94
CA ASN A 45 -12.78 8.38 14.32
C ASN A 45 -13.42 9.27 15.43
N SER A 46 -12.61 10.09 16.09
CA SER A 46 -13.02 11.02 17.14
C SER A 46 -13.14 12.46 16.65
N GLY A 47 -12.88 12.72 15.35
CA GLY A 47 -12.92 14.04 14.75
C GLY A 47 -11.65 14.88 14.93
N ASN A 48 -10.55 14.29 15.45
CA ASN A 48 -9.29 14.99 15.59
C ASN A 48 -8.49 14.98 14.27
N PRO A 49 -7.74 16.04 13.96
CA PRO A 49 -6.90 16.08 12.79
C PRO A 49 -5.68 15.17 12.94
N ILE A 50 -5.49 14.27 11.96
CA ILE A 50 -4.29 13.45 11.79
C ILE A 50 -3.54 13.94 10.57
N ILE A 51 -2.22 14.08 10.69
CA ILE A 51 -1.32 14.40 9.58
C ILE A 51 -0.45 13.18 9.33
N THR A 52 -0.52 12.64 8.10
CA THR A 52 0.24 11.44 7.73
C THR A 52 0.78 11.52 6.31
N LYS A 53 1.89 10.81 6.05
CA LYS A 53 2.40 10.48 4.71
C LYS A 53 2.18 9.01 4.36
N ASP A 54 1.70 8.22 5.31
CA ASP A 54 1.50 6.80 5.11
C ASP A 54 0.30 6.51 4.21
N GLY A 55 0.57 5.89 3.05
CA GLY A 55 -0.46 5.55 2.08
C GLY A 55 -1.50 4.56 2.58
N VAL A 56 -1.14 3.66 3.51
CA VAL A 56 -2.09 2.70 4.12
C VAL A 56 -3.09 3.43 4.98
N THR A 57 -2.62 4.31 5.84
CA THR A 57 -3.46 5.11 6.73
C THR A 57 -4.40 5.99 5.92
N VAL A 58 -3.87 6.66 4.88
CA VAL A 58 -4.69 7.46 3.95
C VAL A 58 -5.73 6.59 3.25
N ALA A 59 -5.35 5.44 2.71
CA ALA A 59 -6.29 4.56 2.03
C ALA A 59 -7.42 4.10 2.95
N ASN A 60 -7.10 3.71 4.18
CA ASN A 60 -8.10 3.23 5.14
C ASN A 60 -9.09 4.31 5.57
N SER A 61 -8.68 5.57 5.67
CA SER A 61 -9.54 6.69 6.08
C SER A 61 -10.57 7.10 5.01
N VAL A 62 -10.33 6.80 3.73
CA VAL A 62 -11.24 7.18 2.64
C VAL A 62 -12.53 6.38 2.70
N ILE A 63 -13.65 7.02 3.00
CA ILE A 63 -15.00 6.48 2.92
C ILE A 63 -15.82 7.38 2.00
N LEU A 64 -16.43 6.81 0.97
CA LEU A 64 -17.20 7.56 -0.01
C LEU A 64 -18.71 7.44 0.28
N ARG A 65 -19.43 8.55 0.06
CA ARG A 65 -20.89 8.61 0.34
C ARG A 65 -21.72 7.75 -0.61
N ASP A 66 -21.35 7.67 -1.89
CA ASP A 66 -22.02 6.78 -2.84
C ASP A 66 -21.56 5.34 -2.58
N PRO A 67 -22.47 4.39 -2.28
CA PRO A 67 -22.12 3.02 -1.95
C PRO A 67 -21.37 2.30 -3.08
N VAL A 68 -21.71 2.59 -4.34
CA VAL A 68 -21.08 1.95 -5.50
C VAL A 68 -19.67 2.49 -5.73
N GLU A 69 -19.48 3.81 -5.59
CA GLU A 69 -18.14 4.41 -5.60
C GLU A 69 -17.30 3.85 -4.44
N ASN A 70 -17.90 3.72 -3.25
CA ASN A 70 -17.20 3.17 -2.08
C ASN A 70 -16.78 1.71 -2.28
N MET A 71 -17.56 0.90 -2.98
CA MET A 71 -17.15 -0.46 -3.36
C MET A 71 -15.89 -0.43 -4.25
N GLY A 72 -15.83 0.48 -5.23
CA GLY A 72 -14.63 0.67 -6.06
C GLY A 72 -13.40 1.04 -5.23
N ALA A 73 -13.53 1.99 -4.33
CA ALA A 73 -12.45 2.33 -3.39
C ALA A 73 -12.04 1.14 -2.52
N THR A 74 -13.00 0.37 -2.02
CA THR A 74 -12.74 -0.81 -1.17
C THR A 74 -11.97 -1.90 -1.92
N LEU A 75 -12.30 -2.19 -3.18
CA LEU A 75 -11.55 -3.14 -4.01
C LEU A 75 -10.08 -2.73 -4.13
N LEU A 76 -9.81 -1.45 -4.34
CA LEU A 76 -8.43 -0.97 -4.44
C LEU A 76 -7.70 -0.98 -3.08
N LYS A 77 -8.41 -0.72 -1.97
CA LYS A 77 -7.86 -0.89 -0.61
C LYS A 77 -7.42 -2.33 -0.35
N GLU A 78 -8.17 -3.32 -0.81
CA GLU A 78 -7.81 -4.72 -0.64
C GLU A 78 -6.50 -5.07 -1.39
N ALA A 79 -6.30 -4.53 -2.60
CA ALA A 79 -5.03 -4.68 -3.32
C ALA A 79 -3.86 -4.07 -2.52
N ALA A 80 -4.04 -2.87 -1.97
CA ALA A 80 -3.05 -2.21 -1.14
C ALA A 80 -2.74 -2.99 0.14
N ARG A 81 -3.76 -3.48 0.86
CA ARG A 81 -3.62 -4.30 2.07
C ARG A 81 -2.90 -5.62 1.80
N LYS A 82 -3.18 -6.25 0.65
CA LYS A 82 -2.49 -7.48 0.26
C LYS A 82 -0.99 -7.23 0.09
N THR A 83 -0.61 -6.12 -0.55
CA THR A 83 0.79 -5.74 -0.73
C THR A 83 1.50 -5.57 0.62
N VAL A 84 0.88 -4.89 1.59
CA VAL A 84 1.46 -4.74 2.94
C VAL A 84 1.66 -6.08 3.63
N ARG A 85 0.67 -6.97 3.55
CA ARG A 85 0.77 -8.30 4.19
C ARG A 85 1.86 -9.17 3.60
N GLU A 86 2.11 -9.05 2.29
CA GLU A 86 3.07 -9.90 1.57
C GLU A 86 4.48 -9.30 1.51
N ALA A 87 4.60 -7.99 1.42
CA ALA A 87 5.88 -7.29 1.20
C ALA A 87 6.24 -6.28 2.30
N GLY A 88 5.33 -5.94 3.20
CA GLY A 88 5.55 -4.96 4.27
C GLY A 88 5.55 -3.50 3.82
N ASP A 89 5.70 -3.22 2.52
CA ASP A 89 5.80 -1.87 1.94
C ASP A 89 5.22 -1.84 0.52
N GLY A 90 5.24 -0.67 -0.12
CA GLY A 90 4.82 -0.49 -1.52
C GLY A 90 3.33 -0.24 -1.72
N THR A 91 2.57 0.07 -0.68
CA THR A 91 1.11 0.30 -0.73
C THR A 91 0.71 1.37 -1.73
N THR A 92 1.38 2.53 -1.67
CA THR A 92 1.09 3.65 -2.58
C THR A 92 1.41 3.28 -4.02
N THR A 93 2.54 2.60 -4.25
CA THR A 93 2.95 2.12 -5.56
C THR A 93 1.95 1.11 -6.12
N ALA A 94 1.53 0.12 -5.32
CA ALA A 94 0.54 -0.87 -5.71
C ALA A 94 -0.80 -0.23 -6.06
N THR A 95 -1.24 0.76 -5.28
CA THR A 95 -2.48 1.51 -5.54
C THR A 95 -2.41 2.25 -6.89
N VAL A 96 -1.33 2.95 -7.17
CA VAL A 96 -1.13 3.70 -8.41
C VAL A 96 -1.03 2.76 -9.62
N LEU A 97 -0.30 1.65 -9.50
CA LEU A 97 -0.17 0.65 -10.56
C LEU A 97 -1.51 -0.01 -10.87
N ALA A 98 -2.25 -0.46 -9.85
CA ALA A 98 -3.57 -1.07 -10.02
C ALA A 98 -4.54 -0.11 -10.73
N HIS A 99 -4.60 1.15 -10.29
CA HIS A 99 -5.39 2.17 -10.97
C HIS A 99 -4.97 2.36 -12.43
N SER A 100 -3.66 2.45 -12.70
CA SER A 100 -3.15 2.68 -14.06
C SER A 100 -3.50 1.53 -15.01
N ILE A 101 -3.39 0.28 -14.54
CA ILE A 101 -3.79 -0.91 -15.29
C ILE A 101 -5.30 -0.89 -15.55
N MET A 102 -6.11 -0.60 -14.52
CA MET A 102 -7.56 -0.52 -14.67
C MET A 102 -7.98 0.60 -15.60
N LYS A 103 -7.31 1.75 -15.55
CA LYS A 103 -7.58 2.89 -16.44
C LYS A 103 -7.29 2.55 -17.89
N ALA A 104 -6.18 1.87 -18.16
CA ALA A 104 -5.84 1.40 -19.51
C ALA A 104 -6.89 0.40 -20.03
N ALA A 105 -7.33 -0.53 -19.16
CA ALA A 105 -8.33 -1.53 -19.51
C ALA A 105 -9.77 -0.99 -19.61
N TYR A 106 -10.07 0.14 -18.98
CA TYR A 106 -11.44 0.65 -18.86
C TYR A 106 -12.10 0.94 -20.20
N ASN A 107 -11.34 1.41 -21.17
CA ASN A 107 -11.82 1.81 -22.49
C ASN A 107 -11.72 0.68 -23.53
N ASP A 108 -11.23 -0.49 -23.14
CA ASP A 108 -11.11 -1.60 -24.05
C ASP A 108 -12.45 -2.34 -24.20
N SER A 109 -12.77 -2.72 -25.43
CA SER A 109 -14.03 -3.39 -25.80
C SER A 109 -13.98 -4.92 -25.61
N SER A 110 -12.79 -5.51 -25.48
CA SER A 110 -12.59 -6.96 -25.34
C SER A 110 -12.11 -7.34 -23.94
N ASP A 111 -13.04 -7.64 -23.05
CA ASP A 111 -12.72 -8.04 -21.66
C ASP A 111 -11.80 -9.27 -21.57
N ARG A 112 -11.87 -10.18 -22.54
CA ARG A 112 -11.06 -11.41 -22.55
C ARG A 112 -9.62 -11.14 -22.98
N ASP A 113 -9.45 -10.40 -24.07
CA ASP A 113 -8.13 -10.10 -24.62
C ASP A 113 -7.36 -9.15 -23.70
N THR A 114 -8.06 -8.18 -23.12
CA THR A 114 -7.53 -7.29 -22.10
C THR A 114 -7.00 -8.06 -20.88
N ARG A 115 -7.78 -9.01 -20.35
CA ARG A 115 -7.32 -9.84 -19.22
C ARG A 115 -6.10 -10.69 -19.59
N ASN A 116 -6.09 -11.31 -20.76
CA ASN A 116 -4.96 -12.11 -21.24
C ASN A 116 -3.71 -11.22 -21.43
N GLY A 117 -3.89 -10.03 -21.99
CA GLY A 117 -2.84 -9.05 -22.17
C GLY A 117 -2.22 -8.58 -20.85
N ILE A 118 -3.06 -8.26 -19.85
CA ILE A 118 -2.60 -7.89 -18.50
C ILE A 118 -1.83 -9.04 -17.87
N SER A 119 -2.35 -10.27 -17.91
CA SER A 119 -1.69 -11.44 -17.34
C SER A 119 -0.33 -11.71 -17.98
N SER A 120 -0.26 -11.66 -19.30
CA SER A 120 1.00 -11.82 -20.04
C SER A 120 1.99 -10.70 -19.76
N GLY A 121 1.51 -9.45 -19.65
CA GLY A 121 2.33 -8.30 -19.29
C GLY A 121 2.93 -8.42 -17.89
N VAL A 122 2.13 -8.83 -16.91
CA VAL A 122 2.59 -9.05 -15.53
C VAL A 122 3.69 -10.09 -15.46
N ILE A 123 3.54 -11.24 -16.18
CA ILE A 123 4.57 -12.28 -16.21
C ILE A 123 5.91 -11.72 -16.72
N LYS A 124 5.90 -11.00 -17.84
CA LYS A 124 7.11 -10.38 -18.40
C LYS A 124 7.77 -9.36 -17.47
N VAL A 125 6.96 -8.54 -16.79
CA VAL A 125 7.47 -7.57 -15.81
C VAL A 125 8.11 -8.28 -14.63
N LEU A 126 7.48 -9.35 -14.12
CA LEU A 126 8.03 -10.15 -13.00
C LEU A 126 9.34 -10.84 -13.40
N GLU A 127 9.44 -11.40 -14.61
CA GLU A 127 10.68 -11.98 -15.13
C GLU A 127 11.78 -10.94 -15.22
N TYR A 128 11.47 -9.76 -15.73
CA TYR A 128 12.42 -8.65 -15.80
C TYR A 128 12.88 -8.20 -14.40
N LEU A 129 11.95 -7.99 -13.48
CA LEU A 129 12.29 -7.60 -12.10
C LEU A 129 13.19 -8.64 -11.42
N LYS A 130 12.92 -9.94 -11.61
CA LYS A 130 13.80 -11.01 -11.10
C LYS A 130 15.20 -10.94 -11.71
N SER A 131 15.32 -10.61 -13.00
CA SER A 131 16.61 -10.53 -13.68
C SER A 131 17.50 -9.37 -13.23
N ILE A 132 16.90 -8.30 -12.70
CA ILE A 132 17.63 -7.10 -12.24
C ILE A 132 17.72 -7.00 -10.71
N SER A 133 17.02 -7.88 -9.97
CA SER A 133 17.08 -7.86 -8.53
C SER A 133 18.45 -8.34 -8.02
N ILE A 134 18.96 -7.67 -7.00
CA ILE A 134 20.23 -8.00 -6.35
C ILE A 134 19.98 -8.30 -4.87
N PRO A 135 20.77 -9.22 -4.27
CA PRO A 135 20.70 -9.47 -2.83
C PRO A 135 20.99 -8.20 -2.02
N VAL A 136 20.34 -8.08 -0.87
CA VAL A 136 20.60 -6.97 0.07
C VAL A 136 21.81 -7.33 0.92
N GLU A 137 22.93 -6.62 0.74
CA GLU A 137 24.17 -6.88 1.45
C GLU A 137 24.79 -5.60 2.04
N GLY A 138 25.55 -5.76 3.11
CA GLY A 138 26.36 -4.71 3.73
C GLY A 138 25.55 -3.46 4.08
N LYS A 139 25.93 -2.31 3.52
CA LYS A 139 25.29 -1.01 3.80
C LYS A 139 23.90 -0.84 3.19
N MET A 140 23.48 -1.71 2.28
CA MET A 140 22.14 -1.61 1.68
C MET A 140 21.04 -1.76 2.72
N ILE A 141 21.28 -2.54 3.79
CA ILE A 141 20.31 -2.69 4.88
C ILE A 141 20.09 -1.38 5.63
N ASP A 142 21.15 -0.56 5.80
CA ASP A 142 21.04 0.78 6.42
C ASP A 142 20.18 1.72 5.56
N ASP A 143 20.39 1.68 4.24
CA ASP A 143 19.66 2.52 3.30
C ASP A 143 18.18 2.14 3.27
N ILE A 144 17.86 0.85 3.22
CA ILE A 144 16.49 0.34 3.24
C ILE A 144 15.80 0.70 4.56
N ALA A 145 16.44 0.47 5.70
CA ALA A 145 15.91 0.82 7.01
C ALA A 145 15.71 2.33 7.15
N THR A 146 16.64 3.14 6.63
CA THR A 146 16.53 4.61 6.65
C THR A 146 15.33 5.08 5.82
N ILE A 147 15.11 4.52 4.64
CA ILE A 147 13.95 4.85 3.81
C ILE A 147 12.65 4.45 4.53
N SER A 148 12.61 3.27 5.12
CA SER A 148 11.45 2.76 5.86
C SER A 148 11.09 3.59 7.09
N THR A 149 12.06 4.27 7.69
CA THR A 149 11.88 5.19 8.81
C THR A 149 11.67 6.66 8.37
N ASN A 150 11.18 6.89 7.17
CA ASN A 150 10.94 8.22 6.61
C ASN A 150 12.20 9.11 6.59
N ASN A 151 13.35 8.53 6.23
CA ASN A 151 14.68 9.16 6.19
C ASN A 151 15.27 9.55 7.56
N ASP A 152 14.80 8.98 8.64
CA ASP A 152 15.47 9.08 9.94
C ASP A 152 16.67 8.13 9.98
N LYS A 153 17.87 8.67 9.72
CA LYS A 153 19.11 7.90 9.70
C LYS A 153 19.45 7.26 11.04
N LYS A 154 19.13 7.89 12.15
CA LYS A 154 19.45 7.34 13.49
C LYS A 154 18.60 6.12 13.75
N LEU A 155 17.31 6.22 13.50
CA LEU A 155 16.40 5.10 13.66
C LEU A 155 16.67 4.01 12.61
N GLY A 156 16.99 4.39 11.37
CA GLY A 156 17.35 3.45 10.31
C GLY A 156 18.58 2.60 10.66
N VAL A 157 19.65 3.20 11.15
CA VAL A 157 20.85 2.47 11.58
C VAL A 157 20.53 1.55 12.76
N LEU A 158 19.76 2.02 13.75
CA LEU A 158 19.37 1.20 14.90
C LEU A 158 18.60 -0.06 14.46
N ILE A 159 17.66 0.07 13.54
CA ILE A 159 16.91 -1.05 12.99
C ILE A 159 17.84 -1.98 12.18
N ALA A 160 18.70 -1.42 11.35
CA ALA A 160 19.64 -2.20 10.56
C ALA A 160 20.60 -3.02 11.45
N ASP A 161 21.07 -2.45 12.55
CA ASP A 161 21.91 -3.14 13.53
C ASP A 161 21.16 -4.26 14.26
N ALA A 162 19.88 -4.05 14.59
CA ALA A 162 19.03 -5.10 15.14
C ALA A 162 18.93 -6.29 14.17
N PHE A 163 18.65 -6.05 12.89
CA PHE A 163 18.60 -7.10 11.87
C PHE A 163 19.95 -7.82 11.69
N ARG A 164 21.07 -7.10 11.72
CA ARG A 164 22.40 -7.72 11.65
C ARG A 164 22.69 -8.61 12.86
N SER A 165 22.24 -8.19 14.04
CA SER A 165 22.47 -8.91 15.29
C SER A 165 21.74 -10.25 15.36
N VAL A 166 20.52 -10.32 14.81
CA VAL A 166 19.72 -11.56 14.82
C VAL A 166 20.01 -12.48 13.62
N GLY A 167 20.63 -11.95 12.55
CA GLY A 167 20.93 -12.70 11.34
C GLY A 167 19.71 -13.12 10.51
N GLU A 168 19.92 -14.02 9.54
CA GLU A 168 18.90 -14.41 8.56
C GLU A 168 17.69 -15.15 9.16
N THR A 169 17.86 -15.84 10.27
CA THR A 169 16.82 -16.65 10.92
C THR A 169 16.15 -15.97 12.09
N GLY A 170 16.66 -14.81 12.49
CA GLY A 170 16.13 -14.07 13.63
C GLY A 170 14.89 -13.25 13.26
N VAL A 171 14.11 -12.93 14.28
CA VAL A 171 12.89 -12.12 14.14
C VAL A 171 13.11 -10.80 14.85
N VAL A 172 12.83 -9.69 14.17
CA VAL A 172 12.82 -8.35 14.75
C VAL A 172 11.38 -7.89 14.89
N THR A 173 10.98 -7.58 16.12
CA THR A 173 9.66 -7.00 16.43
C THR A 173 9.83 -5.56 16.94
N MET A 174 8.82 -4.73 16.76
CA MET A 174 8.81 -3.38 17.30
C MET A 174 7.59 -3.20 18.20
N GLU A 175 7.84 -2.70 19.40
CA GLU A 175 6.82 -2.43 20.40
C GLU A 175 6.96 -1.01 20.94
N PRO A 176 5.86 -0.37 21.38
CA PRO A 176 5.95 0.94 22.05
C PRO A 176 6.75 0.82 23.36
N SER A 177 7.75 1.68 23.53
CA SER A 177 8.49 1.75 24.79
C SER A 177 7.75 2.56 25.83
N GLU A 178 7.57 2.04 27.05
CA GLU A 178 6.96 2.77 28.17
C GLU A 178 7.86 3.91 28.68
N GLY A 179 9.18 3.79 28.48
CA GLY A 179 10.18 4.74 28.96
C GLY A 179 10.44 5.92 28.04
N GLY A 180 9.82 5.99 26.86
CA GLY A 180 10.03 7.07 25.88
C GLY A 180 11.42 7.10 25.24
N ILE A 181 12.23 6.06 25.44
CA ILE A 181 13.56 5.88 24.86
C ILE A 181 13.48 4.71 23.87
N THR A 182 14.04 4.90 22.68
CA THR A 182 14.16 3.80 21.71
C THR A 182 15.39 2.99 22.03
N GLU A 183 15.23 1.71 22.32
CA GLU A 183 16.29 0.77 22.66
C GLU A 183 16.11 -0.55 21.92
N VAL A 184 17.18 -1.33 21.82
CA VAL A 184 17.16 -2.66 21.21
C VAL A 184 17.44 -3.67 22.32
N GLU A 185 16.53 -4.61 22.50
CA GLU A 185 16.71 -5.77 23.37
C GLU A 185 16.89 -7.02 22.50
N ILE A 186 17.94 -7.80 22.78
CA ILE A 186 18.21 -9.05 22.07
C ILE A 186 17.94 -10.19 23.04
N VAL A 187 17.05 -11.09 22.63
CA VAL A 187 16.72 -12.31 23.40
C VAL A 187 17.22 -13.50 22.62
N GLU A 188 18.12 -14.25 23.25
CA GLU A 188 18.58 -15.53 22.70
C GLU A 188 17.65 -16.66 23.15
N GLY A 189 17.13 -17.43 22.19
CA GLY A 189 16.22 -18.55 22.40
C GLY A 189 16.93 -19.89 22.49
#